data_b51a8d18b06f60f1f198f62a633808e2
#
_entry.id   b51a8d18b06f60f1f198f62a633808e2
#
_cell.length_a   1.000
_cell.length_b   1.000
_cell.length_c   1.000
_cell.angle_alpha   90.00
_cell.angle_beta   90.00
_cell.angle_gamma   90.00
#
_symmetry.space_group_name_H-M   'P 1'
#
loop_
_entity.id
_entity.type
_entity.pdbx_description
1 polymer ?
#
loop_
_entity_poly.entity_id
_entity_poly.type
_entity_poly.pdbx_seq_one_letter_code
_entity_poly.pdbx_strand_id
1 'polypeptide(L)'
;ALAMPEEAPDELADRPVGWREINMLALRNATFGSALDGYAPCPSCGNLMEFGLDGATLLQSLPAPDCGARIVLDDGQWRLPSSRDQAMILDAPDPDTAVEWLLDRCRVDDTQSGMTSTVDRKKRPKSKCSPARIGEIESRMEALDPAADIRLGMRCSDCGHAWDAVL
;
A
#
# COMPACT_ATOMS: atom_id res chain seq x y z
N ALA A 1 1.62 9.44 -14.77
CA ALA A 1 1.42 9.84 -16.17
C ALA A 1 2.54 10.74 -16.68
N LEU A 2 2.93 11.82 -15.97
CA LEU A 2 4.02 12.71 -16.43
C LEU A 2 5.40 12.01 -16.45
N ALA A 3 5.66 11.08 -15.53
CA ALA A 3 6.90 10.33 -15.45
C ALA A 3 6.94 9.10 -16.37
N MET A 4 5.78 8.63 -16.81
CA MET A 4 5.59 7.45 -17.67
C MET A 4 4.57 7.78 -18.77
N PRO A 5 4.96 8.57 -19.78
CA PRO A 5 4.04 9.07 -20.80
C PRO A 5 3.50 7.98 -21.72
N GLU A 6 4.14 6.81 -21.76
CA GLU A 6 3.75 5.68 -22.63
C GLU A 6 2.65 4.80 -21.99
N GLU A 7 2.42 4.91 -20.68
CA GLU A 7 1.37 4.15 -20.00
C GLU A 7 0.10 5.01 -19.82
N ALA A 8 -1.06 4.41 -20.06
CA ALA A 8 -2.33 5.08 -19.84
C ALA A 8 -2.55 5.35 -18.32
N PRO A 9 -3.13 6.52 -17.93
CA PRO A 9 -3.39 6.82 -16.52
C PRO A 9 -4.19 5.75 -15.78
N ASP A 10 -5.12 5.10 -16.48
CA ASP A 10 -5.94 4.03 -15.90
C ASP A 10 -5.11 2.77 -15.60
N GLU A 11 -4.14 2.43 -16.43
CA GLU A 11 -3.22 1.31 -16.19
C GLU A 11 -2.31 1.57 -15.00
N LEU A 12 -1.82 2.81 -14.85
CA LEU A 12 -1.03 3.25 -13.70
C LEU A 12 -1.84 3.16 -12.40
N ALA A 13 -3.12 3.52 -12.44
CA ALA A 13 -4.00 3.47 -11.27
C ALA A 13 -4.29 2.03 -10.78
N ASP A 14 -4.14 1.03 -11.66
CA ASP A 14 -4.35 -0.38 -11.36
C ASP A 14 -3.07 -1.11 -10.92
N ARG A 15 -1.89 -0.45 -10.97
CA ARG A 15 -0.65 -0.99 -10.41
C ARG A 15 -0.71 -1.08 -8.88
N PRO A 16 0.02 -2.03 -8.25
CA PRO A 16 0.13 -2.11 -6.79
C PRO A 16 0.58 -0.79 -6.16
N VAL A 17 0.14 -0.53 -4.94
CA VAL A 17 0.46 0.72 -4.22
C VAL A 17 1.97 0.91 -4.09
N GLY A 18 2.71 -0.11 -3.66
CA GLY A 18 4.16 0.00 -3.52
C GLY A 18 4.90 0.23 -4.83
N TRP A 19 4.37 -0.27 -5.95
CA TRP A 19 4.91 0.08 -7.27
C TRP A 19 4.81 1.60 -7.52
N ARG A 20 3.68 2.21 -7.18
CA ARG A 20 3.49 3.67 -7.27
C ARG A 20 4.48 4.41 -6.36
N GLU A 21 4.60 3.99 -5.09
CA GLU A 21 5.46 4.65 -4.10
C GLU A 21 6.94 4.62 -4.53
N ILE A 22 7.44 3.46 -5.01
CA ILE A 22 8.80 3.34 -5.55
C ILE A 22 9.02 4.32 -6.71
N ASN A 23 8.08 4.39 -7.66
CA ASN A 23 8.22 5.27 -8.82
C ASN A 23 8.11 6.76 -8.43
N MET A 24 7.28 7.10 -7.45
CA MET A 24 7.19 8.46 -6.93
C MET A 24 8.46 8.87 -6.18
N LEU A 25 9.03 7.99 -5.37
CA LEU A 25 10.31 8.23 -4.71
C LEU A 25 11.46 8.35 -5.72
N ALA A 26 11.49 7.52 -6.76
CA ALA A 26 12.48 7.61 -7.84
C ALA A 26 12.37 8.94 -8.59
N LEU A 27 11.16 9.36 -8.95
CA LEU A 27 10.90 10.65 -9.60
C LEU A 27 11.33 11.82 -8.71
N ARG A 28 10.98 11.76 -7.42
CA ARG A 28 11.38 12.78 -6.44
C ARG A 28 12.92 12.88 -6.36
N ASN A 29 13.61 11.73 -6.25
CA ASN A 29 15.07 11.70 -6.19
C ASN A 29 15.72 12.26 -7.46
N ALA A 30 15.17 11.95 -8.65
CA ALA A 30 15.66 12.48 -9.92
C ALA A 30 15.44 14.00 -10.05
N THR A 31 14.41 14.55 -9.41
CA THR A 31 14.03 15.97 -9.54
C THR A 31 14.72 16.84 -8.50
N PHE A 32 14.84 16.37 -7.26
CA PHE A 32 15.27 17.17 -6.09
C PHE A 32 16.54 16.63 -5.42
N GLY A 33 17.11 15.54 -5.92
CA GLY A 33 18.22 14.83 -5.27
C GLY A 33 17.76 13.81 -4.23
N SER A 34 18.69 13.00 -3.72
CA SER A 34 18.37 11.87 -2.83
C SER A 34 18.19 12.23 -1.35
N ALA A 35 18.59 13.43 -0.91
CA ALA A 35 18.39 13.83 0.47
C ALA A 35 16.90 14.02 0.80
N LEU A 36 16.44 13.33 1.84
CA LEU A 36 15.07 13.38 2.37
C LEU A 36 15.13 13.84 3.81
N ASP A 37 14.84 15.12 4.05
CA ASP A 37 14.76 15.67 5.39
C ASP A 37 13.29 15.81 5.80
N GLY A 38 12.96 15.42 7.01
CA GLY A 38 11.60 15.44 7.52
C GLY A 38 11.51 15.65 9.01
N TYR A 39 10.29 15.80 9.48
CA TYR A 39 9.97 15.96 10.89
C TYR A 39 8.88 14.98 11.29
N ALA A 40 9.04 14.36 12.47
CA ALA A 40 8.02 13.47 13.05
C ALA A 40 7.79 13.84 14.53
N PRO A 41 6.55 14.12 14.94
CA PRO A 41 6.25 14.34 16.34
C PRO A 41 6.28 13.01 17.11
N CYS A 42 6.94 13.01 18.26
CA CYS A 42 6.91 11.86 19.16
C CYS A 42 5.49 11.62 19.69
N PRO A 43 4.90 10.43 19.51
CA PRO A 43 3.53 10.17 19.96
C PRO A 43 3.38 10.16 21.50
N SER A 44 4.49 10.03 22.24
CA SER A 44 4.49 10.00 23.71
C SER A 44 4.62 11.39 24.36
N CYS A 45 5.52 12.25 23.86
CA CYS A 45 5.77 13.56 24.50
C CYS A 45 5.53 14.76 23.59
N GLY A 46 5.20 14.54 22.32
CA GLY A 46 4.95 15.61 21.34
C GLY A 46 6.20 16.32 20.83
N ASN A 47 7.42 15.96 21.31
CA ASN A 47 8.64 16.56 20.80
C ASN A 47 8.80 16.33 19.31
N LEU A 48 9.11 17.39 18.55
CA LEU A 48 9.31 17.32 17.11
C LEU A 48 10.74 16.86 16.81
N MET A 49 10.86 15.69 16.22
CA MET A 49 12.11 15.07 15.82
C MET A 49 12.42 15.38 14.36
N GLU A 50 13.61 15.88 14.09
CA GLU A 50 14.14 15.99 12.74
C GLU A 50 14.83 14.68 12.34
N PHE A 51 14.66 14.25 11.10
CA PHE A 51 15.37 13.09 10.55
C PHE A 51 15.80 13.35 9.11
N GLY A 52 16.92 12.76 8.73
CA GLY A 52 17.43 12.76 7.35
C GLY A 52 17.60 11.34 6.85
N LEU A 53 17.19 11.10 5.61
CA LEU A 53 17.33 9.81 4.91
C LEU A 53 17.99 10.04 3.54
N ASP A 54 18.67 9.01 3.05
CA ASP A 54 19.08 8.94 1.65
C ASP A 54 18.05 8.14 0.84
N GLY A 55 17.28 8.84 0.01
CA GLY A 55 16.24 8.25 -0.82
C GLY A 55 16.76 7.27 -1.88
N ALA A 56 18.05 7.34 -2.25
CA ALA A 56 18.63 6.36 -3.15
C ALA A 56 18.90 5.04 -2.42
N THR A 57 19.41 5.10 -1.20
CA THR A 57 19.58 3.95 -0.32
C THR A 57 18.23 3.31 0.01
N LEU A 58 17.21 4.15 0.30
CA LEU A 58 15.85 3.66 0.56
C LEU A 58 15.30 2.91 -0.64
N LEU A 59 15.39 3.46 -1.85
CA LEU A 59 14.96 2.79 -3.08
C LEU A 59 15.65 1.44 -3.32
N GLN A 60 16.95 1.34 -3.01
CA GLN A 60 17.68 0.09 -3.14
C GLN A 60 17.23 -0.99 -2.14
N SER A 61 16.70 -0.58 -1.00
CA SER A 61 16.20 -1.49 0.04
C SER A 61 14.77 -2.00 -0.21
N LEU A 62 14.01 -1.33 -1.09
CA LEU A 62 12.62 -1.65 -1.37
C LEU A 62 12.53 -2.54 -2.63
N PRO A 63 12.12 -3.81 -2.51
CA PRO A 63 11.87 -4.64 -3.69
C PRO A 63 10.63 -4.12 -4.43
N ALA A 64 10.70 -4.09 -5.75
CA ALA A 64 9.53 -3.80 -6.57
C ALA A 64 8.51 -4.94 -6.44
N PRO A 65 7.22 -4.65 -6.19
CA PRO A 65 6.20 -5.68 -6.08
C PRO A 65 5.97 -6.36 -7.44
N ASP A 66 5.72 -7.66 -7.40
CA ASP A 66 5.21 -8.37 -8.57
C ASP A 66 3.75 -7.96 -8.80
N CYS A 67 3.48 -7.24 -9.90
CA CYS A 67 2.13 -6.80 -10.27
C CYS A 67 1.16 -7.96 -10.53
N GLY A 68 1.67 -9.16 -10.78
CA GLY A 68 0.89 -10.40 -10.95
C GLY A 68 0.69 -11.20 -9.66
N ALA A 69 1.32 -10.80 -8.55
CA ALA A 69 1.28 -11.54 -7.30
C ALA A 69 -0.15 -11.82 -6.82
N ARG A 70 -0.35 -13.02 -6.28
CA ARG A 70 -1.62 -13.46 -5.71
C ARG A 70 -1.39 -14.11 -4.36
N ILE A 71 -2.25 -13.78 -3.42
CA ILE A 71 -2.35 -14.44 -2.13
C ILE A 71 -3.42 -15.52 -2.28
N VAL A 72 -3.01 -16.77 -2.19
CA VAL A 72 -3.91 -17.92 -2.31
C VAL A 72 -4.13 -18.50 -0.93
N LEU A 73 -5.39 -18.58 -0.49
CA LEU A 73 -5.85 -19.21 0.73
C LEU A 73 -6.98 -20.17 0.42
N ASP A 74 -7.37 -21.01 1.38
CA ASP A 74 -8.38 -22.07 1.17
C ASP A 74 -9.75 -21.52 0.72
N ASP A 75 -10.06 -20.26 1.10
CA ASP A 75 -11.36 -19.62 0.88
C ASP A 75 -11.35 -18.56 -0.23
N GLY A 76 -10.22 -18.37 -0.92
CA GLY A 76 -10.13 -17.44 -2.04
C GLY A 76 -8.73 -16.98 -2.41
N GLN A 77 -8.70 -16.09 -3.39
CA GLN A 77 -7.49 -15.46 -3.86
C GLN A 77 -7.63 -13.95 -3.78
N TRP A 78 -6.51 -13.27 -3.47
CA TRP A 78 -6.44 -11.82 -3.42
C TRP A 78 -5.24 -11.32 -4.22
N ARG A 79 -5.43 -10.20 -4.90
CA ARG A 79 -4.34 -9.43 -5.51
C ARG A 79 -3.90 -8.33 -4.55
N LEU A 80 -2.73 -7.74 -4.82
CA LEU A 80 -2.28 -6.54 -4.12
C LEU A 80 -3.23 -5.35 -4.38
N PRO A 81 -3.42 -4.47 -3.38
CA PRO A 81 -4.20 -3.24 -3.53
C PRO A 81 -3.57 -2.29 -4.55
N SER A 82 -4.41 -1.54 -5.24
CA SER A 82 -4.01 -0.48 -6.18
C SER A 82 -4.47 0.90 -5.70
N SER A 83 -3.98 1.96 -6.35
CA SER A 83 -4.43 3.34 -6.09
C SER A 83 -5.94 3.51 -6.33
N ARG A 84 -6.48 2.79 -7.31
CA ARG A 84 -7.93 2.78 -7.58
C ARG A 84 -8.72 2.16 -6.44
N ASP A 85 -8.18 1.13 -5.80
CA ASP A 85 -8.85 0.51 -4.64
C ASP A 85 -8.81 1.45 -3.44
N GLN A 86 -7.68 2.11 -3.19
CA GLN A 86 -7.56 3.14 -2.14
C GLN A 86 -8.56 4.27 -2.34
N ALA A 87 -8.70 4.80 -3.56
CA ALA A 87 -9.65 5.85 -3.85
C ALA A 87 -11.12 5.44 -3.56
N MET A 88 -11.45 4.17 -3.74
CA MET A 88 -12.82 3.67 -3.54
C MET A 88 -13.20 3.41 -2.08
N ILE A 89 -12.22 3.39 -1.17
CA ILE A 89 -12.49 3.22 0.27
C ILE A 89 -12.49 4.54 1.05
N LEU A 90 -12.21 5.67 0.40
CA LEU A 90 -12.18 7.00 1.05
C LEU A 90 -13.52 7.39 1.69
N ASP A 91 -14.63 6.90 1.12
CA ASP A 91 -15.98 7.18 1.63
C ASP A 91 -16.45 6.16 2.68
N ALA A 92 -15.57 5.27 3.15
CA ALA A 92 -15.92 4.32 4.20
C ALA A 92 -16.20 5.05 5.53
N PRO A 93 -17.26 4.67 6.26
CA PRO A 93 -17.66 5.38 7.48
C PRO A 93 -16.71 5.18 8.65
N ASP A 94 -15.94 4.09 8.65
CA ASP A 94 -14.99 3.69 9.69
C ASP A 94 -13.87 2.81 9.11
N PRO A 95 -12.74 2.68 9.81
CA PRO A 95 -11.60 1.88 9.34
C PRO A 95 -11.92 0.41 9.09
N ASP A 96 -12.73 -0.22 9.93
CA ASP A 96 -13.08 -1.65 9.79
C ASP A 96 -13.86 -1.89 8.50
N THR A 97 -14.82 -1.01 8.20
CA THR A 97 -15.56 -1.02 6.94
C THR A 97 -14.62 -0.77 5.73
N ALA A 98 -13.64 0.12 5.87
CA ALA A 98 -12.65 0.37 4.82
C ALA A 98 -11.83 -0.88 4.51
N VAL A 99 -11.38 -1.61 5.53
CA VAL A 99 -10.66 -2.88 5.38
C VAL A 99 -11.54 -3.94 4.68
N GLU A 100 -12.79 -4.11 5.11
CA GLU A 100 -13.73 -5.04 4.47
C GLU A 100 -13.91 -4.71 2.98
N TRP A 101 -14.10 -3.42 2.65
CA TRP A 101 -14.26 -2.98 1.26
C TRP A 101 -12.99 -3.21 0.43
N LEU A 102 -11.82 -2.93 1.01
CA LEU A 102 -10.54 -3.14 0.33
C LEU A 102 -10.32 -4.61 0.02
N LEU A 103 -10.54 -5.50 0.99
CA LEU A 103 -10.39 -6.95 0.80
C LEU A 103 -11.37 -7.50 -0.23
N ASP A 104 -12.64 -7.05 -0.23
CA ASP A 104 -13.62 -7.45 -1.25
C ASP A 104 -13.20 -7.00 -2.66
N ARG A 105 -12.60 -5.82 -2.78
CA ARG A 105 -12.09 -5.32 -4.06
C ARG A 105 -10.85 -6.06 -4.55
N CYS A 106 -9.97 -6.44 -3.63
CA CYS A 106 -8.75 -7.18 -3.95
C CYS A 106 -9.01 -8.66 -4.25
N ARG A 107 -10.17 -9.19 -3.86
CA ARG A 107 -10.52 -10.60 -4.11
C ARG A 107 -10.62 -10.89 -5.61
N VAL A 108 -9.96 -11.98 -6.04
CA VAL A 108 -9.96 -12.46 -7.42
C VAL A 108 -10.88 -13.69 -7.51
N ASP A 109 -11.78 -13.70 -8.48
CA ASP A 109 -12.60 -14.88 -8.75
C ASP A 109 -11.89 -15.79 -9.75
N ASP A 110 -11.92 -17.10 -9.52
CA ASP A 110 -11.34 -18.12 -10.40
C ASP A 110 -11.97 -18.17 -11.81
N THR A 111 -13.05 -17.43 -12.05
CA THR A 111 -13.78 -17.40 -13.32
C THR A 111 -13.24 -16.42 -14.36
N GLN A 112 -12.17 -15.67 -14.09
CA GLN A 112 -11.61 -14.72 -15.06
C GLN A 112 -10.33 -15.20 -15.73
N SER A 113 -10.40 -16.32 -16.43
CA SER A 113 -9.56 -16.56 -17.61
C SER A 113 -10.36 -16.10 -18.84
N GLY A 114 -10.24 -14.82 -19.18
CA GLY A 114 -10.75 -14.25 -20.45
C GLY A 114 -12.23 -13.84 -20.41
N MET A 115 -12.48 -12.59 -20.16
CA MET A 115 -13.40 -11.62 -20.79
C MET A 115 -13.75 -10.50 -19.79
N THR A 116 -13.63 -9.26 -20.26
CA THR A 116 -14.19 -8.07 -19.62
C THR A 116 -15.68 -8.25 -19.33
N SER A 117 -16.02 -8.63 -18.12
CA SER A 117 -17.42 -8.64 -17.66
C SER A 117 -17.62 -7.55 -16.64
N THR A 118 -18.37 -6.52 -17.03
CA THR A 118 -19.11 -5.62 -16.15
C THR A 118 -20.17 -6.44 -15.39
N VAL A 119 -19.76 -7.35 -14.51
CA VAL A 119 -20.67 -8.05 -13.63
C VAL A 119 -21.03 -7.14 -12.48
N ASP A 120 -22.32 -6.89 -12.35
CA ASP A 120 -22.97 -6.07 -11.34
C ASP A 120 -22.49 -6.48 -9.92
N ARG A 121 -21.53 -5.75 -9.35
CA ARG A 121 -20.91 -6.00 -8.03
C ARG A 121 -21.91 -5.95 -6.86
N LYS A 122 -23.16 -5.56 -7.12
CA LYS A 122 -24.26 -5.49 -6.12
C LYS A 122 -24.78 -6.84 -5.64
N LYS A 123 -24.35 -7.97 -6.20
CA LYS A 123 -24.90 -9.31 -5.87
C LYS A 123 -23.91 -10.28 -5.23
N ARG A 124 -22.69 -9.85 -4.87
CA ARG A 124 -21.79 -10.74 -4.14
C ARG A 124 -22.26 -10.90 -2.69
N PRO A 125 -22.32 -12.14 -2.16
CA PRO A 125 -22.46 -12.31 -0.72
C PRO A 125 -21.22 -11.70 -0.07
N LYS A 126 -21.40 -10.68 0.78
CA LYS A 126 -20.34 -10.11 1.60
C LYS A 126 -19.94 -11.17 2.62
N SER A 127 -18.97 -12.01 2.26
CA SER A 127 -18.35 -12.92 3.22
C SER A 127 -17.53 -12.03 4.16
N LYS A 128 -18.02 -11.83 5.38
CA LYS A 128 -17.23 -11.15 6.42
C LYS A 128 -16.04 -12.05 6.73
N CYS A 129 -14.85 -11.60 6.37
CA CYS A 129 -13.63 -12.25 6.79
C CYS A 129 -13.54 -12.19 8.32
N SER A 130 -13.13 -13.28 8.96
CA SER A 130 -12.82 -13.23 10.39
C SER A 130 -11.60 -12.33 10.65
N PRO A 131 -11.47 -11.70 11.83
CA PRO A 131 -10.29 -10.90 12.16
C PRO A 131 -8.97 -11.65 11.96
N ALA A 132 -8.92 -12.94 12.29
CA ALA A 132 -7.74 -13.78 12.06
C ALA A 132 -7.41 -13.93 10.57
N ARG A 133 -8.43 -14.06 9.71
CA ARG A 133 -8.24 -14.14 8.26
C ARG A 133 -7.80 -12.80 7.67
N ILE A 134 -8.35 -11.70 8.15
CA ILE A 134 -7.91 -10.35 7.77
C ILE A 134 -6.41 -10.22 8.06
N GLY A 135 -5.96 -10.51 9.29
CA GLY A 135 -4.55 -10.43 9.67
C GLY A 135 -3.63 -11.35 8.86
N GLU A 136 -4.10 -12.54 8.45
CA GLU A 136 -3.33 -13.42 7.56
C GLU A 136 -3.15 -12.81 6.16
N ILE A 137 -4.22 -12.24 5.59
CA ILE A 137 -4.16 -11.59 4.28
C ILE A 137 -3.26 -10.34 4.33
N GLU A 138 -3.41 -9.50 5.35
CA GLU A 138 -2.60 -8.30 5.57
C GLU A 138 -1.11 -8.65 5.65
N SER A 139 -0.74 -9.61 6.48
CA SER A 139 0.66 -10.05 6.63
C SER A 139 1.26 -10.55 5.32
N ARG A 140 0.49 -11.23 4.48
CA ARG A 140 0.95 -11.69 3.18
C ARG A 140 1.02 -10.55 2.15
N MET A 141 0.09 -9.57 2.20
CA MET A 141 0.14 -8.37 1.37
C MET A 141 1.40 -7.55 1.69
N GLU A 142 1.67 -7.34 2.98
CA GLU A 142 2.87 -6.62 3.45
C GLU A 142 4.16 -7.30 3.01
N ALA A 143 4.22 -8.63 3.07
CA ALA A 143 5.38 -9.40 2.61
C ALA A 143 5.60 -9.34 1.09
N LEU A 144 4.53 -9.23 0.29
CA LEU A 144 4.58 -9.16 -1.17
C LEU A 144 4.79 -7.73 -1.70
N ASP A 145 4.40 -6.72 -0.93
CA ASP A 145 4.49 -5.31 -1.31
C ASP A 145 4.91 -4.43 -0.12
N PRO A 146 6.15 -4.60 0.39
CA PRO A 146 6.64 -3.84 1.54
C PRO A 146 6.76 -2.34 1.27
N ALA A 147 6.79 -1.93 0.01
CA ALA A 147 6.82 -0.52 -0.36
C ALA A 147 5.45 0.18 -0.28
N ALA A 148 4.35 -0.56 -0.07
CA ALA A 148 3.02 0.02 0.11
C ALA A 148 2.85 0.71 1.48
N ASP A 149 3.69 0.35 2.47
CA ASP A 149 3.67 0.92 3.83
C ASP A 149 5.11 1.03 4.35
N ILE A 150 5.82 2.08 3.90
CA ILE A 150 7.21 2.31 4.28
C ILE A 150 7.27 2.85 5.71
N ARG A 151 7.83 2.06 6.63
CA ARG A 151 7.95 2.41 8.03
C ARG A 151 9.39 2.71 8.42
N LEU A 152 9.56 3.78 9.18
CA LEU A 152 10.84 4.25 9.71
C LEU A 152 10.88 4.06 11.21
N GLY A 153 11.78 3.22 11.70
CA GLY A 153 12.01 3.06 13.14
C GLY A 153 12.57 4.34 13.75
N MET A 154 11.80 5.01 14.59
CA MET A 154 12.16 6.25 15.26
C MET A 154 12.37 6.05 16.76
N ARG A 155 13.25 6.86 17.36
CA ARG A 155 13.43 6.92 18.81
C ARG A 155 13.54 8.38 19.26
N CYS A 156 12.68 8.78 20.20
CA CYS A 156 12.68 10.13 20.74
C CYS A 156 13.95 10.42 21.55
N SER A 157 14.63 11.53 21.24
CA SER A 157 15.79 12.01 21.99
C SER A 157 15.46 12.45 23.41
N ASP A 158 14.24 12.95 23.65
CA ASP A 158 13.82 13.51 24.92
C ASP A 158 13.30 12.47 25.90
N CYS A 159 12.36 11.61 25.46
CA CYS A 159 11.71 10.64 26.36
C CYS A 159 12.11 9.18 26.11
N GLY A 160 12.92 8.89 25.09
CA GLY A 160 13.40 7.55 24.75
C GLY A 160 12.33 6.64 24.11
N HIS A 161 11.10 7.14 23.91
CA HIS A 161 10.01 6.36 23.28
C HIS A 161 10.43 5.95 21.85
N ALA A 162 10.20 4.67 21.52
CA ALA A 162 10.44 4.14 20.19
C ALA A 162 9.10 3.86 19.48
N TRP A 163 9.01 4.20 18.18
CA TRP A 163 7.82 3.94 17.36
C TRP A 163 8.21 3.82 15.89
N ASP A 164 7.30 3.32 15.07
CA ASP A 164 7.42 3.31 13.62
C ASP A 164 6.62 4.48 13.03
N ALA A 165 7.31 5.39 12.35
CA ALA A 165 6.69 6.46 11.59
C ALA A 165 6.45 5.99 10.15
N VAL A 166 5.29 6.34 9.58
CA VAL A 166 4.98 6.09 8.17
C VAL A 166 5.56 7.23 7.33
N LEU A 167 6.24 6.86 6.21
CA LEU A 167 6.85 7.82 5.30
C LEU A 167 5.82 8.35 4.30
#